data_cc6006b9f5e57acc1179f48508c1053a
#
_entry.id   cc6006b9f5e57acc1179f48508c1053a
#
_cell.length_a   1.000
_cell.length_b   1.000
_cell.length_c   1.000
_cell.angle_alpha   90.00
_cell.angle_beta   90.00
_cell.angle_gamma   90.00
#
_symmetry.space_group_name_H-M   'P 1'
#
loop_
_entity.id
_entity.type
_entity.pdbx_description
1 polymer ?
#
loop_
_entity_poly.entity_id
_entity_poly.type
_entity_poly.pdbx_seq_one_letter_code
_entity_poly.pdbx_strand_id
1 'polypeptide(L)'
;LDNAASRLLHTVGRRFPLPRPFYQVARDNGVALPHGVFTALTADLNLIAAARQLLPAWVSMPQGHQVVGPVYAQLPGEVPEIVNELAAVPEPLVYFAVGSSGNRELVLQVLRGLGQAKCQVLAPVRSHLQPEDVPGLPANIHVTDWLPANRLGDAVDLAITHGGEGTVQTSCV
;
A
#
# COMPACT_ATOMS: atom_id res chain seq x y z
N LEU A 1 -3.36 22.47 3.19
CA LEU A 1 -3.76 22.20 4.59
C LEU A 1 -2.53 22.30 5.50
N ASP A 2 -2.45 23.27 6.10
CA ASP A 2 -1.84 24.13 7.05
C ASP A 2 -0.87 23.53 8.07
N ASN A 3 0.29 24.17 8.17
CA ASN A 3 1.24 24.06 9.27
C ASN A 3 0.58 24.06 10.67
N ALA A 4 -0.61 24.64 10.82
CA ALA A 4 -1.35 24.67 12.08
C ALA A 4 -1.97 23.29 12.41
N ALA A 5 -2.61 22.62 11.47
CA ALA A 5 -3.18 21.28 11.67
C ALA A 5 -2.09 20.24 11.93
N SER A 6 -0.98 20.32 11.20
CA SER A 6 0.19 19.45 11.42
C SER A 6 0.82 19.70 12.79
N ARG A 7 0.97 20.95 13.21
CA ARG A 7 1.46 21.30 14.55
C ARG A 7 0.52 20.84 15.66
N LEU A 8 -0.80 20.97 15.43
CA LEU A 8 -1.80 20.49 16.36
C LEU A 8 -1.75 18.96 16.50
N LEU A 9 -1.73 18.24 15.39
CA LEU A 9 -1.58 16.78 15.37
C LEU A 9 -0.30 16.32 16.07
N HIS A 10 0.80 17.00 15.82
CA HIS A 10 2.08 16.70 16.46
C HIS A 10 2.06 16.99 17.98
N THR A 11 1.44 18.09 18.38
CA THR A 11 1.30 18.46 19.80
C THR A 11 0.35 17.50 20.53
N VAL A 12 -0.76 17.16 19.91
CA VAL A 12 -1.74 16.21 20.43
C VAL A 12 -1.14 14.80 20.49
N GLY A 13 -0.46 14.37 19.43
CA GLY A 13 0.15 13.04 19.37
C GLY A 13 1.28 12.83 20.38
N ARG A 14 2.02 13.87 20.79
CA ARG A 14 2.98 13.82 21.88
C ARG A 14 2.32 13.57 23.25
N ARG A 15 1.04 13.92 23.40
CA ARG A 15 0.27 13.74 24.65
C ARG A 15 -0.55 12.46 24.67
N PHE A 16 -0.73 11.78 23.51
CA PHE A 16 -1.42 10.50 23.46
C PHE A 16 -0.52 9.41 24.04
N PRO A 17 -0.92 8.79 25.16
CA PRO A 17 -0.14 7.69 25.72
C PRO A 17 -0.21 6.48 24.78
N LEU A 18 0.83 5.68 24.77
CA LEU A 18 0.80 4.35 24.18
C LEU A 18 -0.26 3.49 24.89
N PRO A 19 -0.85 2.50 24.22
CA PRO A 19 -1.72 1.53 24.87
C PRO A 19 -0.97 0.82 26.04
N ARG A 20 -1.70 0.53 27.11
CA ARG A 20 -1.13 -0.09 28.33
C ARG A 20 -0.22 -1.31 28.09
N PRO A 21 -0.56 -2.23 27.16
CA PRO A 21 0.31 -3.38 26.88
C PRO A 21 1.75 -3.01 26.50
N PHE A 22 1.96 -1.90 25.79
CA PHE A 22 3.30 -1.45 25.40
C PHE A 22 4.16 -1.11 26.63
N TYR A 23 3.59 -0.43 27.61
CA TYR A 23 4.28 -0.09 28.85
C TYR A 23 4.56 -1.33 29.71
N GLN A 24 3.72 -2.35 29.64
CA GLN A 24 3.95 -3.61 30.35
C GLN A 24 5.12 -4.36 29.73
N VAL A 25 5.08 -4.60 28.41
CA VAL A 25 6.17 -5.27 27.68
C VAL A 25 7.50 -4.53 27.87
N ALA A 26 7.50 -3.21 27.82
CA ALA A 26 8.72 -2.43 28.04
C ALA A 26 9.29 -2.63 29.45
N ARG A 27 8.46 -2.61 30.50
CA ARG A 27 8.87 -2.88 31.86
C ARG A 27 9.43 -4.30 32.03
N ASP A 28 8.75 -5.29 31.45
CA ASP A 28 9.16 -6.69 31.53
C ASP A 28 10.52 -6.94 30.86
N ASN A 29 10.89 -6.07 29.93
CA ASN A 29 12.17 -6.11 29.21
C ASN A 29 13.18 -5.03 29.69
N GLY A 30 12.91 -4.30 30.76
CA GLY A 30 13.81 -3.27 31.26
C GLY A 30 13.99 -2.05 30.34
N VAL A 31 13.04 -1.78 29.47
CA VAL A 31 13.07 -0.66 28.50
C VAL A 31 12.25 0.51 29.03
N ALA A 32 12.85 1.70 29.05
CA ALA A 32 12.14 2.94 29.33
C ALA A 32 11.45 3.44 28.06
N LEU A 33 10.12 3.50 28.06
CA LEU A 33 9.38 4.11 26.97
C LEU A 33 9.20 5.61 27.19
N PRO A 34 9.45 6.44 26.18
CA PRO A 34 9.13 7.86 26.25
C PRO A 34 7.61 8.07 26.26
N HIS A 35 7.17 9.21 26.80
CA HIS A 35 5.78 9.58 26.79
C HIS A 35 5.34 10.00 25.37
N GLY A 36 4.25 9.41 24.90
CA GLY A 36 3.60 9.76 23.64
C GLY A 36 3.96 8.85 22.46
N VAL A 37 2.95 8.57 21.64
CA VAL A 37 3.03 7.66 20.49
C VAL A 37 4.13 8.07 19.52
N PHE A 38 4.20 9.34 19.14
CA PHE A 38 5.20 9.80 18.17
C PHE A 38 6.63 9.80 18.72
N THR A 39 6.80 10.03 20.03
CA THR A 39 8.13 10.00 20.64
C THR A 39 8.68 8.58 20.70
N ALA A 40 7.80 7.59 20.87
CA ALA A 40 8.19 6.17 20.86
C ALA A 40 8.62 5.66 19.48
N LEU A 41 8.23 6.38 18.41
CA LEU A 41 8.61 6.06 17.04
C LEU A 41 9.85 6.83 16.54
N THR A 42 10.50 7.62 17.41
CA THR A 42 11.70 8.37 17.05
C THR A 42 12.96 7.71 17.59
N ALA A 43 14.02 7.77 16.82
CA ALA A 43 15.35 7.30 17.15
C ALA A 43 16.38 8.42 16.88
N ASP A 44 17.67 8.16 17.14
CA ASP A 44 18.75 9.10 16.83
C ASP A 44 18.82 9.42 15.34
N LEU A 45 18.49 8.43 14.51
CA LEU A 45 18.33 8.57 13.06
C LEU A 45 17.05 7.86 12.61
N ASN A 46 16.19 8.61 11.93
CA ASN A 46 14.94 8.11 11.36
C ASN A 46 15.06 8.11 9.83
N LEU A 47 14.96 6.95 9.22
CA LEU A 47 14.98 6.79 7.78
C LEU A 47 13.56 6.77 7.22
N ILE A 48 13.25 7.69 6.31
CA ILE A 48 11.94 7.82 5.68
C ILE A 48 12.01 7.13 4.33
N ALA A 49 11.39 5.94 4.25
CA ALA A 49 11.38 5.09 3.06
C ALA A 49 10.26 5.51 2.09
N ALA A 50 10.25 6.76 1.67
CA ALA A 50 9.27 7.30 0.74
C ALA A 50 9.96 7.98 -0.45
N ALA A 51 9.32 7.95 -1.62
CA ALA A 51 9.78 8.74 -2.76
C ALA A 51 9.68 10.23 -2.43
N ARG A 52 10.76 10.98 -2.64
CA ARG A 52 10.82 12.42 -2.32
C ARG A 52 9.69 13.21 -3.00
N GLN A 53 9.29 12.80 -4.19
CA GLN A 53 8.23 13.40 -4.99
C GLN A 53 6.84 13.27 -4.36
N LEU A 54 6.64 12.26 -3.50
CA LEU A 54 5.38 12.05 -2.76
C LEU A 54 5.29 12.90 -1.50
N LEU A 55 6.41 13.48 -1.07
CA LEU A 55 6.42 14.37 0.09
C LEU A 55 6.03 15.80 -0.36
N PRO A 56 5.14 16.47 0.38
CA PRO A 56 4.79 17.83 0.08
C PRO A 56 6.02 18.74 0.04
N ALA A 57 6.08 19.66 -0.93
CA ALA A 57 7.24 20.55 -1.12
C ALA A 57 7.57 21.44 0.10
N TRP A 58 6.56 21.68 0.95
CA TRP A 58 6.69 22.49 2.18
C TRP A 58 7.20 21.66 3.39
N VAL A 59 7.36 20.35 3.25
CA VAL A 59 7.88 19.52 4.34
C VAL A 59 9.38 19.72 4.46
N SER A 60 9.81 20.32 5.57
CA SER A 60 11.20 20.33 5.99
C SER A 60 11.46 19.15 6.91
N MET A 61 12.54 18.41 6.65
CA MET A 61 12.92 17.28 7.50
C MET A 61 13.48 17.79 8.84
N PRO A 62 12.95 17.32 9.97
CA PRO A 62 13.56 17.60 11.28
C PRO A 62 14.97 17.02 11.37
N GLN A 63 15.77 17.52 12.30
CA GLN A 63 17.07 16.94 12.60
C GLN A 63 16.93 15.44 12.94
N GLY A 64 17.85 14.63 12.49
CA GLY A 64 17.80 13.17 12.67
C GLY A 64 16.83 12.44 11.73
N HIS A 65 16.24 13.11 10.71
CA HIS A 65 15.39 12.48 9.72
C HIS A 65 16.00 12.59 8.33
N GLN A 66 16.06 11.49 7.61
CA GLN A 66 16.60 11.41 6.26
C GLN A 66 15.65 10.65 5.34
N VAL A 67 15.32 11.24 4.20
CA VAL A 67 14.58 10.55 3.13
C VAL A 67 15.57 9.70 2.35
N VAL A 68 15.35 8.38 2.34
CA VAL A 68 16.24 7.40 1.70
C VAL A 68 15.66 6.85 0.40
N GLY A 69 14.45 7.27 0.04
CA GLY A 69 13.73 6.71 -1.09
C GLY A 69 12.89 5.49 -0.70
N PRO A 70 12.05 5.00 -1.61
CA PRO A 70 11.23 3.84 -1.37
C PRO A 70 12.09 2.59 -1.17
N VAL A 71 11.67 1.74 -0.24
CA VAL A 71 12.25 0.41 -0.02
C VAL A 71 11.25 -0.61 -0.55
N TYR A 72 11.58 -1.21 -1.67
CA TYR A 72 10.74 -2.24 -2.28
C TYR A 72 11.10 -3.61 -1.73
N ALA A 73 10.10 -4.33 -1.27
CA ALA A 73 10.27 -5.74 -1.01
C ALA A 73 10.48 -6.46 -2.36
N GLN A 74 11.63 -7.07 -2.54
CA GLN A 74 11.84 -8.02 -3.64
C GLN A 74 11.17 -9.33 -3.24
N LEU A 75 9.91 -9.46 -3.59
CA LEU A 75 9.15 -10.65 -3.26
C LEU A 75 9.54 -11.77 -4.21
N PRO A 76 9.88 -12.96 -3.67
CA PRO A 76 10.21 -14.11 -4.49
C PRO A 76 8.96 -14.57 -5.27
N GLY A 77 9.16 -15.07 -6.46
CA GLY A 77 8.07 -15.61 -7.29
C GLY A 77 8.29 -15.28 -8.76
N GLU A 78 7.80 -16.14 -9.60
CA GLU A 78 7.74 -15.91 -11.04
C GLU A 78 6.47 -15.10 -11.37
N VAL A 79 6.56 -14.32 -12.43
CA VAL A 79 5.37 -13.66 -12.99
C VAL A 79 4.54 -14.75 -13.66
N PRO A 80 3.27 -14.97 -13.27
CA PRO A 80 2.43 -15.97 -13.90
C PRO A 80 2.25 -15.71 -15.39
N GLU A 81 2.15 -16.77 -16.17
CA GLU A 81 2.03 -16.70 -17.65
C GLU A 81 0.83 -15.86 -18.11
N ILE A 82 -0.27 -15.89 -17.37
CA ILE A 82 -1.44 -15.07 -17.63
C ILE A 82 -1.12 -13.56 -17.78
N VAL A 83 -0.09 -13.06 -17.08
CA VAL A 83 0.33 -11.65 -17.20
C VAL A 83 0.83 -11.37 -18.62
N ASN A 84 1.67 -12.27 -19.15
CA ASN A 84 2.21 -12.14 -20.51
C ASN A 84 1.11 -12.31 -21.56
N GLU A 85 0.17 -13.23 -21.34
CA GLU A 85 -0.99 -13.44 -22.20
C GLU A 85 -1.85 -12.18 -22.27
N LEU A 86 -2.15 -11.56 -21.13
CA LEU A 86 -2.95 -10.34 -21.05
C LEU A 86 -2.23 -9.11 -21.61
N ALA A 87 -0.90 -9.02 -21.44
CA ALA A 87 -0.10 -7.95 -22.01
C ALA A 87 0.04 -8.05 -23.54
N ALA A 88 -0.20 -9.24 -24.12
CA ALA A 88 -0.12 -9.44 -25.56
C ALA A 88 -1.39 -9.07 -26.33
N VAL A 89 -2.51 -8.80 -25.64
CA VAL A 89 -3.75 -8.36 -26.30
C VAL A 89 -3.75 -6.85 -26.51
N PRO A 90 -4.54 -6.33 -27.51
CA PRO A 90 -4.55 -4.88 -27.83
C PRO A 90 -5.16 -3.99 -26.74
N GLU A 91 -6.02 -4.56 -25.89
CA GLU A 91 -6.67 -3.83 -24.81
C GLU A 91 -5.68 -3.52 -23.67
N PRO A 92 -5.75 -2.31 -23.09
CA PRO A 92 -4.89 -1.96 -21.94
C PRO A 92 -5.03 -2.94 -20.77
N LEU A 93 -3.91 -3.29 -20.15
CA LEU A 93 -3.88 -4.11 -18.94
C LEU A 93 -3.92 -3.24 -17.69
N VAL A 94 -4.99 -3.39 -16.94
CA VAL A 94 -5.20 -2.68 -15.67
C VAL A 94 -4.88 -3.60 -14.50
N TYR A 95 -3.97 -3.20 -13.65
CA TYR A 95 -3.67 -3.87 -12.38
C TYR A 95 -4.53 -3.27 -11.26
N PHE A 96 -5.41 -4.08 -10.66
CA PHE A 96 -6.27 -3.65 -9.56
C PHE A 96 -5.83 -4.30 -8.24
N ALA A 97 -5.30 -3.50 -7.30
CA ALA A 97 -4.78 -3.98 -6.02
C ALA A 97 -5.32 -3.20 -4.82
N VAL A 98 -5.90 -3.93 -3.87
CA VAL A 98 -6.45 -3.38 -2.63
C VAL A 98 -5.63 -3.72 -1.38
N GLY A 99 -4.51 -4.38 -1.54
CA GLY A 99 -3.68 -4.83 -0.43
C GLY A 99 -4.45 -5.73 0.55
N SER A 100 -4.13 -5.63 1.83
CA SER A 100 -4.83 -6.39 2.89
C SER A 100 -6.13 -5.74 3.37
N SER A 101 -6.43 -4.53 2.92
CA SER A 101 -7.55 -3.71 3.42
C SER A 101 -8.84 -3.88 2.62
N GLY A 102 -8.87 -4.79 1.65
CA GLY A 102 -10.01 -4.99 0.75
C GLY A 102 -11.26 -5.49 1.48
N ASN A 103 -12.38 -4.77 1.29
CA ASN A 103 -13.70 -5.25 1.67
C ASN A 103 -14.33 -5.98 0.48
N ARG A 104 -14.87 -7.19 0.70
CA ARG A 104 -15.45 -8.04 -0.36
C ARG A 104 -16.47 -7.30 -1.24
N GLU A 105 -17.39 -6.57 -0.61
CA GLU A 105 -18.46 -5.88 -1.32
C GLU A 105 -17.93 -4.76 -2.21
N LEU A 106 -17.01 -3.96 -1.69
CA LEU A 106 -16.33 -2.92 -2.45
C LEU A 106 -15.51 -3.49 -3.60
N VAL A 107 -14.75 -4.57 -3.36
CA VAL A 107 -13.97 -5.26 -4.39
C VAL A 107 -14.87 -5.71 -5.52
N LEU A 108 -15.98 -6.39 -5.23
CA LEU A 108 -16.94 -6.85 -6.23
C LEU A 108 -17.57 -5.69 -7.02
N GLN A 109 -17.92 -4.59 -6.34
CA GLN A 109 -18.46 -3.41 -6.98
C GLN A 109 -17.47 -2.81 -7.98
N VAL A 110 -16.20 -2.66 -7.58
CA VAL A 110 -15.15 -2.13 -8.47
C VAL A 110 -14.88 -3.05 -9.64
N LEU A 111 -14.75 -4.36 -9.40
CA LEU A 111 -14.51 -5.34 -10.48
C LEU A 111 -15.67 -5.34 -11.51
N ARG A 112 -16.92 -5.29 -11.05
CA ARG A 112 -18.08 -5.19 -11.95
C ARG A 112 -18.09 -3.89 -12.75
N GLY A 113 -17.68 -2.78 -12.13
CA GLY A 113 -17.52 -1.49 -12.83
C GLY A 113 -16.42 -1.54 -13.88
N LEU A 114 -15.25 -2.07 -13.55
CA LEU A 114 -14.13 -2.26 -14.50
C LEU A 114 -14.48 -3.24 -15.62
N GLY A 115 -15.35 -4.20 -15.36
CA GLY A 115 -15.87 -5.12 -16.36
C GLY A 115 -16.65 -4.45 -17.51
N GLN A 116 -17.07 -3.20 -17.36
CA GLN A 116 -17.72 -2.42 -18.41
C GLN A 116 -16.72 -1.63 -19.27
N ALA A 117 -15.45 -1.59 -18.88
CA ALA A 117 -14.41 -0.87 -19.61
C ALA A 117 -13.77 -1.76 -20.70
N LYS A 118 -13.23 -1.13 -21.74
CA LYS A 118 -12.45 -1.82 -22.79
C LYS A 118 -11.00 -1.98 -22.31
N CYS A 119 -10.78 -2.88 -21.37
CA CYS A 119 -9.46 -3.21 -20.82
C CYS A 119 -9.48 -4.65 -20.30
N GLN A 120 -8.32 -5.23 -20.11
CA GLN A 120 -8.13 -6.43 -19.32
C GLN A 120 -7.81 -6.03 -17.87
N VAL A 121 -8.31 -6.75 -16.90
CA VAL A 121 -8.08 -6.43 -15.48
C VAL A 121 -7.42 -7.61 -14.77
N LEU A 122 -6.22 -7.40 -14.30
CA LEU A 122 -5.49 -8.34 -13.47
C LEU A 122 -5.68 -7.97 -12.00
N ALA A 123 -6.35 -8.83 -11.24
CA ALA A 123 -6.78 -8.52 -9.88
C ALA A 123 -6.33 -9.59 -8.87
N PRO A 124 -5.22 -9.38 -8.11
CA PRO A 124 -4.78 -10.28 -7.06
C PRO A 124 -5.61 -10.09 -5.78
N VAL A 125 -6.89 -10.36 -5.90
CA VAL A 125 -7.88 -10.13 -4.84
C VAL A 125 -8.62 -11.40 -4.41
N ARG A 126 -8.12 -12.59 -4.80
CA ARG A 126 -8.77 -13.86 -4.48
C ARG A 126 -9.04 -14.03 -2.99
N SER A 127 -8.11 -13.59 -2.13
CA SER A 127 -8.27 -13.66 -0.67
C SER A 127 -9.42 -12.79 -0.10
N HIS A 128 -9.94 -11.85 -0.90
CA HIS A 128 -11.06 -10.99 -0.53
C HIS A 128 -12.41 -11.50 -1.05
N LEU A 129 -12.41 -12.56 -1.85
CA LEU A 129 -13.60 -13.09 -2.53
C LEU A 129 -13.93 -14.50 -2.02
N GLN A 130 -15.19 -14.86 -2.15
CA GLN A 130 -15.61 -16.25 -2.00
C GLN A 130 -15.47 -16.99 -3.34
N PRO A 131 -15.30 -18.32 -3.34
CA PRO A 131 -15.16 -19.09 -4.58
C PRO A 131 -16.31 -18.87 -5.58
N GLU A 132 -17.53 -18.70 -5.06
CA GLU A 132 -18.75 -18.48 -5.84
C GLU A 132 -18.85 -17.08 -6.48
N ASP A 133 -18.04 -16.12 -6.06
CA ASP A 133 -18.04 -14.77 -6.64
C ASP A 133 -17.38 -14.73 -8.02
N VAL A 134 -16.34 -15.56 -8.21
CA VAL A 134 -15.47 -15.47 -9.40
C VAL A 134 -16.21 -15.83 -10.69
N PRO A 135 -17.03 -16.90 -10.75
CA PRO A 135 -17.77 -17.25 -11.98
C PRO A 135 -18.77 -16.17 -12.44
N GLY A 136 -19.18 -15.28 -11.54
CA GLY A 136 -20.14 -14.19 -11.82
C GLY A 136 -19.48 -12.88 -12.27
N LEU A 137 -18.15 -12.83 -12.39
CA LEU A 137 -17.44 -11.64 -12.85
C LEU A 137 -17.41 -11.56 -14.38
N PRO A 138 -17.31 -10.33 -14.96
CA PRO A 138 -17.11 -10.13 -16.38
C PRO A 138 -15.87 -10.84 -16.92
N ALA A 139 -15.92 -11.26 -18.20
CA ALA A 139 -14.88 -12.09 -18.82
C ALA A 139 -13.49 -11.42 -18.91
N ASN A 140 -13.43 -10.10 -18.88
CA ASN A 140 -12.19 -9.32 -18.88
C ASN A 140 -11.58 -9.13 -17.48
N ILE A 141 -12.16 -9.75 -16.44
CA ILE A 141 -11.66 -9.69 -15.06
C ILE A 141 -10.96 -11.01 -14.72
N HIS A 142 -9.65 -10.92 -14.47
CA HIS A 142 -8.79 -12.06 -14.16
C HIS A 142 -8.37 -12.01 -12.69
N VAL A 143 -9.09 -12.77 -11.86
CA VAL A 143 -8.79 -12.85 -10.42
C VAL A 143 -7.67 -13.84 -10.20
N THR A 144 -6.60 -13.36 -9.57
CA THR A 144 -5.45 -14.18 -9.21
C THR A 144 -5.24 -14.21 -7.70
N ASP A 145 -4.38 -15.11 -7.27
CA ASP A 145 -3.74 -15.04 -5.97
C ASP A 145 -2.70 -13.90 -5.97
N TRP A 146 -1.94 -13.83 -4.89
CA TRP A 146 -0.88 -12.83 -4.77
C TRP A 146 0.11 -12.86 -5.97
N LEU A 147 0.55 -11.68 -6.39
CA LEU A 147 1.48 -11.48 -7.52
C LEU A 147 2.71 -10.66 -7.08
N PRO A 148 3.91 -10.90 -7.66
CA PRO A 148 5.08 -10.07 -7.44
C PRO A 148 4.95 -8.73 -8.18
N ALA A 149 4.16 -7.80 -7.62
CA ALA A 149 3.79 -6.54 -8.27
C ALA A 149 4.99 -5.70 -8.75
N ASN A 150 6.13 -5.81 -8.06
CA ASN A 150 7.38 -5.15 -8.45
C ASN A 150 8.00 -5.68 -9.77
N ARG A 151 7.41 -6.71 -10.38
CA ARG A 151 7.86 -7.31 -11.65
C ARG A 151 6.85 -7.13 -12.78
N LEU A 152 5.76 -6.43 -12.53
CA LEU A 152 4.66 -6.24 -13.50
C LEU A 152 4.78 -4.94 -14.31
N GLY A 153 5.74 -4.05 -13.97
CA GLY A 153 5.79 -2.67 -14.48
C GLY A 153 5.64 -2.54 -16.00
N ASP A 154 6.43 -3.31 -16.75
CA ASP A 154 6.41 -3.24 -18.23
C ASP A 154 5.17 -3.88 -18.87
N ALA A 155 4.42 -4.67 -18.12
CA ALA A 155 3.23 -5.37 -18.64
C ALA A 155 1.92 -4.62 -18.34
N VAL A 156 1.94 -3.66 -17.43
CA VAL A 156 0.74 -2.99 -16.90
C VAL A 156 0.67 -1.54 -17.37
N ASP A 157 -0.43 -1.18 -18.03
CA ASP A 157 -0.65 0.19 -18.53
C ASP A 157 -1.19 1.12 -17.45
N LEU A 158 -1.95 0.59 -16.49
CA LEU A 158 -2.59 1.38 -15.43
C LEU A 158 -2.71 0.57 -14.14
N ALA A 159 -2.35 1.19 -13.02
CA ALA A 159 -2.59 0.62 -11.69
C ALA A 159 -3.72 1.37 -10.96
N ILE A 160 -4.70 0.63 -10.46
CA ILE A 160 -5.76 1.12 -9.58
C ILE A 160 -5.52 0.55 -8.20
N THR A 161 -5.31 1.41 -7.22
CA THR A 161 -4.92 1.01 -5.86
C THR A 161 -5.81 1.67 -4.81
N HIS A 162 -5.80 1.12 -3.61
CA HIS A 162 -6.46 1.72 -2.44
C HIS A 162 -5.68 2.91 -1.83
N GLY A 163 -4.56 3.32 -2.42
CA GLY A 163 -3.72 4.42 -1.92
C GLY A 163 -2.77 4.05 -0.78
N GLY A 164 -2.61 2.77 -0.46
CA GLY A 164 -1.59 2.31 0.51
C GLY A 164 -0.19 2.61 -0.01
N GLU A 165 0.68 3.16 0.84
CA GLU A 165 2.01 3.66 0.45
C GLU A 165 2.83 2.62 -0.35
N GLY A 166 2.94 1.40 0.16
CA GLY A 166 3.70 0.33 -0.50
C GLY A 166 3.16 -0.02 -1.88
N THR A 167 1.83 -0.08 -2.04
CA THR A 167 1.20 -0.39 -3.32
C THR A 167 1.40 0.75 -4.33
N VAL A 168 1.24 2.01 -3.90
CA VAL A 168 1.47 3.19 -4.74
C VAL A 168 2.93 3.24 -5.18
N GLN A 169 3.87 3.09 -4.26
CA GLN A 169 5.29 3.11 -4.59
C GLN A 169 5.67 1.99 -5.58
N THR A 170 5.15 0.78 -5.37
CA THR A 170 5.41 -0.36 -6.28
C THR A 170 4.83 -0.12 -7.67
N SER A 171 3.72 0.61 -7.78
CA SER A 171 3.09 0.93 -9.07
C SER A 171 3.80 2.06 -9.83
N CYS A 172 4.78 2.71 -9.22
CA CYS A 172 5.56 3.80 -9.83
C CYS A 172 6.94 3.36 -10.35
N VAL A 173 7.22 2.06 -10.35
CA VAL A 173 8.55 1.48 -10.73
C VAL A 173 8.54 0.88 -12.09
#